data_a1caf102aff7bb6bdc3ea5a17593d4a7
#
_entry.id   a1caf102aff7bb6bdc3ea5a17593d4a7
#
_cell.length_a   1.000
_cell.length_b   1.000
_cell.length_c   1.000
_cell.angle_alpha   90.00
_cell.angle_beta   90.00
_cell.angle_gamma   90.00
#
_symmetry.space_group_name_H-M   'P 1'
#
loop_
_entity.id
_entity.type
_entity.pdbx_description
1 polymer ?
#
loop_
_entity_poly.entity_id
_entity_poly.type
_entity_poly.pdbx_seq_one_letter_code
_entity_poly.pdbx_strand_id
1 'polypeptide(L)'
;RSSASIHWGKSCGCEQCTEKPGKRDVTAWDMNAQPGSYGSYYNHMMEDLLSQRDYREFYNTIFQYAHTDGNMSSFSLCLNEYWKFPEVMMGSNALRVGYTKNIYRVIRSCGDGDGAIDFDDCFDVSRLIPELDADRDRPEAYIFTPLNFDDRCFGYAVVSYGSECRAYDISYSRWIKQIMQGMEAFYRQASLQKLLDKVNASQIRDDLTGVYNYNGFMARCRDMCNDAVAHGRSIELLAIDIKGLGQINASLGRKVGDEA
;
A
#
# COMPACT_ATOMS: atom_id res chain seq x y z
N ARG A 1 18.03 -11.71 -3.52
CA ARG A 1 17.53 -11.10 -2.24
C ARG A 1 18.28 -9.79 -2.08
N SER A 2 17.76 -8.69 -2.60
CA SER A 2 18.33 -7.36 -2.43
C SER A 2 17.39 -6.58 -1.51
N SER A 3 17.78 -6.46 -0.24
CA SER A 3 17.25 -5.42 0.63
C SER A 3 17.71 -4.07 0.05
N ALA A 4 16.77 -3.25 -0.42
CA ALA A 4 17.07 -1.90 -0.83
C ALA A 4 17.11 -1.05 0.44
N SER A 5 18.28 -0.87 1.03
CA SER A 5 18.53 0.15 2.04
C SER A 5 18.60 1.51 1.36
N ILE A 6 17.74 2.44 1.76
CA ILE A 6 17.76 3.81 1.26
C ILE A 6 18.56 4.64 2.27
N HIS A 7 19.78 5.04 1.88
CA HIS A 7 20.60 5.93 2.68
C HIS A 7 20.22 7.38 2.38
N TRP A 8 19.75 8.09 3.40
CA TRP A 8 19.47 9.53 3.33
C TRP A 8 20.45 10.27 4.23
N GLY A 9 21.37 10.98 3.65
CA GLY A 9 22.29 11.87 4.36
C GLY A 9 22.88 12.91 3.43
N LYS A 10 23.15 14.12 3.92
CA LYS A 10 23.75 15.24 3.19
C LYS A 10 25.12 14.94 2.56
N SER A 11 25.64 13.72 2.70
CA SER A 11 26.96 13.32 2.20
C SER A 11 26.97 11.94 1.54
N CYS A 12 25.83 11.40 1.12
CA CYS A 12 25.80 10.16 0.36
C CYS A 12 26.32 10.44 -1.06
N GLY A 13 27.55 10.08 -1.34
CA GLY A 13 28.16 10.13 -2.67
C GLY A 13 27.73 8.97 -3.60
N CYS A 14 26.58 8.33 -3.37
CA CYS A 14 26.09 7.25 -4.22
C CYS A 14 25.29 7.81 -5.40
N GLU A 15 25.54 7.27 -6.61
CA GLU A 15 24.85 7.66 -7.84
C GLU A 15 23.34 7.40 -7.85
N GLN A 16 22.81 6.68 -6.84
CA GLN A 16 21.38 6.37 -6.68
C GLN A 16 20.57 7.47 -5.97
N CYS A 17 21.24 8.46 -5.39
CA CYS A 17 20.61 9.60 -4.70
C CYS A 17 20.40 10.81 -5.62
N THR A 18 20.41 10.64 -6.94
CA THR A 18 20.08 11.71 -7.87
C THR A 18 18.62 12.08 -7.75
N GLU A 19 18.36 13.33 -7.45
CA GLU A 19 17.04 13.95 -7.33
C GLU A 19 16.14 13.59 -8.51
N LYS A 20 15.01 12.92 -8.24
CA LYS A 20 13.94 12.84 -9.22
C LYS A 20 13.31 14.23 -9.35
N PRO A 21 13.22 14.80 -10.56
CA PRO A 21 12.61 16.12 -10.74
C PRO A 21 11.13 16.05 -10.33
N GLY A 22 10.75 16.88 -9.36
CA GLY A 22 9.37 17.05 -8.92
C GLY A 22 9.06 16.69 -7.45
N LYS A 23 9.99 16.12 -6.69
CA LYS A 23 9.78 15.93 -5.24
C LYS A 23 10.12 17.23 -4.50
N ARG A 24 9.16 17.75 -3.72
CA ARG A 24 9.39 18.87 -2.81
C ARG A 24 10.43 18.47 -1.77
N ASP A 25 11.37 19.37 -1.49
CA ASP A 25 12.35 19.17 -0.43
C ASP A 25 11.66 19.27 0.94
N VAL A 26 11.31 18.14 1.53
CA VAL A 26 10.62 18.04 2.83
C VAL A 26 11.57 18.49 3.97
N THR A 27 12.89 18.50 3.74
CA THR A 27 13.90 18.90 4.72
C THR A 27 13.94 20.41 4.99
N ALA A 28 13.27 21.23 4.14
CA ALA A 28 13.24 22.69 4.26
C ALA A 28 12.22 23.21 5.29
N TRP A 29 11.46 22.33 5.93
CA TRP A 29 10.46 22.75 6.92
C TRP A 29 11.09 22.95 8.30
N ASP A 30 11.33 24.22 8.66
CA ASP A 30 11.76 24.58 10.00
C ASP A 30 10.58 24.43 10.98
N MET A 31 10.58 23.32 11.71
CA MET A 31 9.56 23.01 12.72
C MET A 31 9.55 23.99 13.90
N ASN A 32 10.58 24.85 14.02
CA ASN A 32 10.64 25.94 15.01
C ASN A 32 9.99 27.25 14.52
N ALA A 33 9.54 27.31 13.27
CA ALA A 33 8.85 28.46 12.73
C ALA A 33 7.38 28.47 13.18
N GLN A 34 6.93 29.58 13.69
CA GLN A 34 5.60 30.05 14.15
C GLN A 34 4.39 29.10 14.10
N PRO A 35 3.40 29.23 15.02
CA PRO A 35 2.24 28.31 15.16
C PRO A 35 1.38 28.07 13.90
N GLY A 36 1.54 28.91 12.85
CA GLY A 36 0.86 28.73 11.56
C GLY A 36 1.52 27.72 10.61
N SER A 37 2.80 27.38 10.81
CA SER A 37 3.55 26.49 9.91
C SER A 37 3.17 25.01 10.09
N TYR A 38 2.76 24.60 11.27
CA TYR A 38 2.32 23.23 11.53
C TYR A 38 1.09 22.81 10.71
N GLY A 39 0.13 23.73 10.54
CA GLY A 39 -1.06 23.46 9.72
C GLY A 39 -0.71 23.17 8.27
N SER A 40 0.25 23.92 7.72
CA SER A 40 0.73 23.72 6.36
C SER A 40 1.48 22.38 6.20
N TYR A 41 2.34 22.02 7.15
CA TYR A 41 3.05 20.73 7.15
C TYR A 41 2.11 19.53 7.08
N TYR A 42 1.10 19.48 7.96
CA TYR A 42 0.15 18.37 7.96
C TYR A 42 -0.73 18.32 6.72
N ASN A 43 -1.09 19.48 6.15
CA ASN A 43 -1.85 19.54 4.91
C ASN A 43 -1.02 18.99 3.74
N HIS A 44 0.26 19.38 3.63
CA HIS A 44 1.14 18.85 2.59
C HIS A 44 1.38 17.35 2.75
N MET A 45 1.60 16.87 3.98
CA MET A 45 1.71 15.44 4.24
C MET A 45 0.48 14.68 3.72
N MET A 46 -0.72 15.19 4.00
CA MET A 46 -1.95 14.55 3.53
C MET A 46 -2.07 14.60 2.00
N GLU A 47 -1.79 15.74 1.38
CA GLU A 47 -1.78 15.86 -0.09
C GLU A 47 -0.81 14.86 -0.73
N ASP A 48 0.41 14.76 -0.19
CA ASP A 48 1.41 13.84 -0.68
C ASP A 48 0.99 12.38 -0.50
N LEU A 49 0.42 12.00 0.65
CA LEU A 49 -0.10 10.66 0.89
C LEU A 49 -1.26 10.31 -0.05
N LEU A 50 -2.20 11.22 -0.26
CA LEU A 50 -3.36 11.01 -1.15
C LEU A 50 -2.99 10.97 -2.63
N SER A 51 -1.85 11.54 -3.01
CA SER A 51 -1.37 11.53 -4.39
C SER A 51 -0.77 10.18 -4.80
N GLN A 52 -0.37 9.35 -3.84
CA GLN A 52 0.30 8.09 -4.11
C GLN A 52 -0.67 7.05 -4.68
N ARG A 53 -0.18 6.28 -5.67
CA ARG A 53 -0.92 5.20 -6.32
C ARG A 53 -0.31 3.82 -6.06
N ASP A 54 0.96 3.81 -5.71
CA ASP A 54 1.74 2.61 -5.39
C ASP A 54 1.98 2.52 -3.88
N TYR A 55 1.87 1.32 -3.32
CA TYR A 55 2.04 1.11 -1.89
C TYR A 55 3.46 1.40 -1.39
N ARG A 56 4.48 1.15 -2.21
CA ARG A 56 5.88 1.43 -1.85
C ARG A 56 6.13 2.92 -1.76
N GLU A 57 5.62 3.68 -2.73
CA GLU A 57 5.71 5.14 -2.71
C GLU A 57 4.89 5.73 -1.55
N PHE A 58 3.74 5.13 -1.22
CA PHE A 58 2.94 5.54 -0.07
C PHE A 58 3.72 5.39 1.25
N TYR A 59 4.31 4.22 1.51
CA TYR A 59 5.12 4.02 2.72
C TYR A 59 6.42 4.81 2.69
N ASN A 60 7.01 5.03 1.54
CA ASN A 60 8.17 5.91 1.38
C ASN A 60 7.83 7.35 1.76
N THR A 61 6.65 7.83 1.40
CA THR A 61 6.17 9.15 1.82
C THR A 61 6.04 9.24 3.35
N ILE A 62 5.44 8.25 4.00
CA ILE A 62 5.37 8.19 5.47
C ILE A 62 6.78 8.21 6.08
N PHE A 63 7.70 7.41 5.55
CA PHE A 63 9.09 7.35 6.01
C PHE A 63 9.79 8.70 5.92
N GLN A 64 9.64 9.43 4.81
CA GLN A 64 10.22 10.76 4.62
C GLN A 64 9.72 11.75 5.68
N TYR A 65 8.40 11.74 5.97
CA TYR A 65 7.83 12.59 7.00
C TYR A 65 8.25 12.19 8.41
N ALA A 66 8.40 10.90 8.70
CA ALA A 66 8.92 10.42 10.00
C ALA A 66 10.37 10.85 10.22
N HIS A 67 11.17 10.89 9.16
CA HIS A 67 12.57 11.26 9.25
C HIS A 67 12.79 12.76 9.41
N THR A 68 11.85 13.60 8.96
CA THR A 68 11.94 15.07 9.10
C THR A 68 11.62 15.56 10.51
N ASP A 69 10.96 14.75 11.33
CA ASP A 69 10.78 15.07 12.75
C ASP A 69 12.06 14.74 13.54
N GLY A 70 13.04 15.65 13.50
CA GLY A 70 14.36 15.51 14.12
C GLY A 70 14.37 15.28 15.63
N ASN A 71 13.22 15.13 16.27
CA ASN A 71 13.08 14.85 17.68
C ASN A 71 12.87 13.35 17.99
N MET A 72 12.55 12.52 16.98
CA MET A 72 12.37 11.08 17.16
C MET A 72 13.73 10.37 17.04
N SER A 73 14.10 9.58 18.05
CA SER A 73 15.28 8.71 17.98
C SER A 73 15.03 7.48 17.12
N SER A 74 13.80 6.97 17.11
CA SER A 74 13.39 5.91 16.20
C SER A 74 11.89 5.94 15.96
N PHE A 75 11.51 5.46 14.79
CA PHE A 75 10.12 5.24 14.41
C PHE A 75 9.98 3.91 13.69
N SER A 76 8.94 3.14 14.01
CA SER A 76 8.57 1.93 13.32
C SER A 76 7.08 1.90 13.02
N LEU A 77 6.73 1.52 11.79
CA LEU A 77 5.36 1.24 11.37
C LEU A 77 5.18 -0.26 11.22
N CYS A 78 4.38 -0.83 12.10
CA CYS A 78 4.14 -2.26 12.23
C CYS A 78 2.71 -2.58 11.81
N LEU A 79 2.53 -3.39 10.77
CA LEU A 79 1.25 -3.70 10.17
C LEU A 79 0.84 -5.14 10.40
N ASN A 80 -0.44 -5.36 10.58
CA ASN A 80 -1.04 -6.68 10.52
C ASN A 80 -0.79 -7.31 9.15
N GLU A 81 -0.69 -8.63 9.10
CA GLU A 81 -0.40 -9.41 7.90
C GLU A 81 -1.28 -9.03 6.71
N TYR A 82 -2.56 -8.74 6.93
CA TYR A 82 -3.52 -8.38 5.89
C TYR A 82 -3.26 -7.00 5.27
N TRP A 83 -2.52 -6.11 5.95
CA TRP A 83 -2.26 -4.74 5.49
C TRP A 83 -0.93 -4.56 4.80
N LYS A 84 -0.12 -5.62 4.74
CA LYS A 84 1.15 -5.61 4.01
C LYS A 84 0.94 -5.38 2.51
N PHE A 85 -0.08 -6.03 1.93
CA PHE A 85 -0.39 -5.94 0.51
C PHE A 85 -1.87 -5.61 0.30
N PRO A 86 -2.22 -4.44 -0.25
CA PRO A 86 -3.60 -4.05 -0.51
C PRO A 86 -4.37 -5.04 -1.41
N GLU A 87 -3.64 -5.78 -2.24
CA GLU A 87 -4.19 -6.73 -3.21
C GLU A 87 -4.89 -7.94 -2.55
N VAL A 88 -4.45 -8.33 -1.37
CA VAL A 88 -4.96 -9.52 -0.64
C VAL A 88 -6.26 -9.21 0.11
N MET A 89 -6.56 -7.96 0.36
CA MET A 89 -7.52 -7.50 1.36
C MET A 89 -8.99 -7.59 0.98
N MET A 90 -9.32 -7.91 -0.25
CA MET A 90 -10.70 -7.85 -0.69
C MET A 90 -11.46 -9.12 -0.36
N GLY A 91 -12.25 -9.07 0.70
CA GLY A 91 -13.30 -10.05 0.97
C GLY A 91 -13.29 -10.73 2.33
N SER A 92 -12.37 -10.43 3.24
CA SER A 92 -12.37 -11.07 4.55
C SER A 92 -12.95 -10.18 5.64
N ASN A 93 -13.86 -10.75 6.46
CA ASN A 93 -14.25 -10.21 7.77
C ASN A 93 -13.07 -10.15 8.77
N ALA A 94 -11.90 -10.58 8.35
CA ALA A 94 -10.67 -10.64 9.16
C ALA A 94 -10.16 -9.25 9.61
N LEU A 95 -10.62 -8.18 8.98
CA LEU A 95 -10.25 -6.80 9.28
C LEU A 95 -10.72 -6.28 10.64
N ARG A 96 -11.67 -6.98 11.26
CA ARG A 96 -12.30 -6.58 12.53
C ARG A 96 -11.67 -7.21 13.76
N VAL A 97 -10.68 -8.09 13.59
CA VAL A 97 -10.12 -8.89 14.68
C VAL A 97 -8.71 -8.43 14.99
N GLY A 98 -8.57 -7.44 15.87
CA GLY A 98 -7.33 -7.07 16.55
C GLY A 98 -6.01 -7.27 15.78
N TYR A 99 -4.95 -7.67 16.49
CA TYR A 99 -3.64 -7.92 15.87
C TYR A 99 -3.53 -9.36 15.35
N THR A 100 -2.88 -9.51 14.20
CA THR A 100 -2.50 -10.83 13.67
C THR A 100 -1.32 -11.40 14.44
N LYS A 101 -1.11 -12.73 14.38
CA LYS A 101 0.02 -13.38 15.02
C LYS A 101 1.34 -12.86 14.47
N ASN A 102 1.40 -12.70 13.16
CA ASN A 102 2.54 -12.15 12.44
C ASN A 102 2.32 -10.67 12.21
N ILE A 103 3.29 -9.86 12.59
CA ILE A 103 3.34 -8.41 12.37
C ILE A 103 4.48 -8.12 11.41
N TYR A 104 4.25 -7.25 10.46
CA TYR A 104 5.23 -6.81 9.47
C TYR A 104 5.65 -5.38 9.76
N ARG A 105 6.92 -5.17 10.08
CA ARG A 105 7.48 -3.83 10.25
C ARG A 105 7.88 -3.28 8.89
N VAL A 106 6.98 -2.53 8.26
CA VAL A 106 7.19 -1.99 6.91
C VAL A 106 8.07 -0.75 6.87
N ILE A 107 8.15 -0.01 7.98
CA ILE A 107 9.03 1.15 8.13
C ILE A 107 9.85 0.99 9.40
N ARG A 108 11.15 1.22 9.28
CA ARG A 108 12.08 1.41 10.39
C ARG A 108 12.93 2.64 10.09
N SER A 109 12.87 3.64 10.96
CA SER A 109 13.69 4.84 10.90
C SER A 109 14.45 5.00 12.21
N CYS A 110 15.74 5.32 12.12
CA CYS A 110 16.59 5.66 13.25
C CYS A 110 17.07 7.11 13.11
N GLY A 111 17.24 7.81 14.24
CA GLY A 111 17.55 9.24 14.28
C GLY A 111 18.85 9.67 13.59
N ASP A 112 19.77 8.72 13.34
CA ASP A 112 21.07 8.96 12.70
C ASP A 112 20.97 9.06 11.15
N GLY A 113 19.74 9.15 10.60
CA GLY A 113 19.52 9.15 9.16
C GLY A 113 19.52 7.74 8.56
N ASP A 114 19.67 6.73 9.38
CA ASP A 114 19.58 5.33 8.95
C ASP A 114 18.13 4.85 9.05
N GLY A 115 17.67 4.17 8.00
CA GLY A 115 16.32 3.66 7.96
C GLY A 115 16.09 2.77 6.76
N ALA A 116 15.05 1.95 6.85
CA ALA A 116 14.68 1.02 5.80
C ALA A 116 13.17 0.91 5.67
N ILE A 117 12.72 0.68 4.44
CA ILE A 117 11.39 0.17 4.14
C ILE A 117 11.59 -1.28 3.74
N ASP A 118 11.12 -2.19 4.58
CA ASP A 118 11.26 -3.62 4.38
C ASP A 118 9.89 -4.30 4.56
N PHE A 119 9.43 -4.96 3.51
CA PHE A 119 8.17 -5.68 3.55
C PHE A 119 8.32 -7.14 4.01
N ASP A 120 9.53 -7.59 4.28
CA ASP A 120 9.83 -8.96 4.72
C ASP A 120 10.27 -9.04 6.18
N ASP A 121 10.45 -7.90 6.87
CA ASP A 121 10.71 -7.84 8.30
C ASP A 121 9.44 -8.24 9.09
N CYS A 122 9.41 -9.48 9.54
CA CYS A 122 8.25 -10.10 10.17
C CYS A 122 8.63 -10.72 11.52
N PHE A 123 7.77 -10.53 12.53
CA PHE A 123 7.93 -11.09 13.86
C PHE A 123 6.58 -11.43 14.51
N ASP A 124 6.63 -12.25 15.56
CA ASP A 124 5.43 -12.59 16.35
C ASP A 124 4.98 -11.37 17.16
N VAL A 125 3.68 -11.09 17.17
CA VAL A 125 3.09 -9.94 17.87
C VAL A 125 3.40 -9.91 19.37
N SER A 126 3.67 -11.05 20.01
CA SER A 126 4.02 -11.14 21.42
C SER A 126 5.34 -10.43 21.76
N ARG A 127 6.21 -10.24 20.78
CA ARG A 127 7.47 -9.50 20.94
C ARG A 127 7.30 -7.99 20.91
N LEU A 128 6.15 -7.50 20.44
CA LEU A 128 5.85 -6.08 20.18
C LEU A 128 6.81 -5.44 19.16
N ILE A 129 8.10 -5.39 19.44
CA ILE A 129 9.20 -5.09 18.51
C ILE A 129 10.45 -5.89 18.94
N PRO A 130 11.29 -6.32 17.98
CA PRO A 130 12.50 -7.09 18.28
C PRO A 130 13.50 -6.37 19.17
N GLU A 131 13.54 -5.05 19.11
CA GLU A 131 14.45 -4.20 19.88
C GLU A 131 14.21 -4.28 21.40
N LEU A 132 13.03 -4.67 21.86
CA LEU A 132 12.76 -4.85 23.29
C LEU A 132 13.57 -5.99 23.93
N ASP A 133 13.95 -6.99 23.13
CA ASP A 133 14.74 -8.13 23.58
C ASP A 133 16.26 -7.86 23.61
N ALA A 134 16.69 -6.70 23.06
CA ALA A 134 18.11 -6.37 22.97
C ALA A 134 18.66 -5.83 24.30
N ASP A 135 19.87 -6.28 24.68
CA ASP A 135 20.62 -5.66 25.76
C ASP A 135 21.00 -4.22 25.39
N ARG A 136 20.79 -3.29 26.31
CA ARG A 136 21.06 -1.87 26.13
C ARG A 136 21.87 -1.28 27.26
N ASP A 137 22.81 -0.45 26.89
CA ASP A 137 23.63 0.29 27.85
C ASP A 137 22.87 1.43 28.54
N ARG A 138 21.77 1.88 27.94
CA ARG A 138 20.96 3.01 28.43
C ARG A 138 19.46 2.68 28.39
N PRO A 139 18.67 3.21 29.34
CA PRO A 139 17.23 3.08 29.30
C PRO A 139 16.65 3.83 28.11
N GLU A 140 15.70 3.23 27.44
CA GLU A 140 14.97 3.80 26.32
C GLU A 140 13.46 3.60 26.50
N ALA A 141 12.68 4.65 26.23
CA ALA A 141 11.23 4.60 26.35
C ALA A 141 10.60 4.49 24.95
N TYR A 142 9.67 3.55 24.80
CA TYR A 142 8.89 3.35 23.58
C TYR A 142 7.42 3.69 23.81
N ILE A 143 6.83 4.43 22.86
CA ILE A 143 5.41 4.73 22.82
C ILE A 143 4.79 3.90 21.71
N PHE A 144 3.87 3.02 22.08
CA PHE A 144 3.10 2.20 21.16
C PHE A 144 1.75 2.86 20.91
N THR A 145 1.45 3.15 19.66
CA THR A 145 0.18 3.78 19.27
C THR A 145 -0.58 2.87 18.31
N PRO A 146 -1.74 2.35 18.70
CA PRO A 146 -2.60 1.59 17.81
C PRO A 146 -3.01 2.40 16.58
N LEU A 147 -2.95 1.79 15.41
CA LEU A 147 -3.39 2.36 14.16
C LEU A 147 -4.75 1.77 13.80
N ASN A 148 -5.80 2.42 14.29
CA ASN A 148 -7.18 2.01 14.07
C ASN A 148 -7.93 3.12 13.35
N PHE A 149 -8.74 2.73 12.37
CA PHE A 149 -9.68 3.64 11.75
C PHE A 149 -11.03 2.93 11.60
N ASP A 150 -12.07 3.52 12.21
CA ASP A 150 -13.38 2.91 12.31
C ASP A 150 -13.30 1.51 12.95
N ASP A 151 -13.76 0.46 12.31
CA ASP A 151 -13.71 -0.93 12.78
C ASP A 151 -12.45 -1.69 12.30
N ARG A 152 -11.46 -0.99 11.72
CA ARG A 152 -10.26 -1.58 11.11
C ARG A 152 -9.03 -1.36 11.96
N CYS A 153 -8.31 -2.43 12.25
CA CYS A 153 -7.02 -2.40 12.92
C CYS A 153 -5.90 -2.60 11.88
N PHE A 154 -5.15 -1.55 11.59
CA PHE A 154 -4.01 -1.63 10.66
C PHE A 154 -2.80 -2.29 11.30
N GLY A 155 -2.61 -2.10 12.58
CA GLY A 155 -1.43 -2.47 13.33
C GLY A 155 -1.10 -1.44 14.38
N TYR A 156 0.16 -1.08 14.53
CA TYR A 156 0.61 -0.06 15.47
C TYR A 156 1.86 0.67 14.97
N ALA A 157 2.02 1.90 15.43
CA ALA A 157 3.24 2.66 15.31
C ALA A 157 4.02 2.62 16.61
N VAL A 158 5.34 2.62 16.52
CA VAL A 158 6.26 2.66 17.67
C VAL A 158 7.19 3.83 17.48
N VAL A 159 7.30 4.68 18.48
CA VAL A 159 8.24 5.79 18.49
C VAL A 159 9.08 5.76 19.75
N SER A 160 10.37 6.09 19.63
CA SER A 160 11.25 6.39 20.75
C SER A 160 11.87 7.76 20.62
N TYR A 161 12.05 8.41 21.74
CA TYR A 161 12.81 9.67 21.89
C TYR A 161 14.15 9.42 22.60
N GLY A 162 14.65 8.18 22.58
CA GLY A 162 15.87 7.78 23.24
C GLY A 162 15.72 7.78 24.77
N SER A 163 16.67 8.40 25.47
CA SER A 163 16.62 8.52 26.93
C SER A 163 15.67 9.60 27.43
N GLU A 164 15.12 10.43 26.54
CA GLU A 164 14.13 11.45 26.90
C GLU A 164 12.76 10.81 27.03
N CYS A 165 12.20 10.84 28.24
CA CYS A 165 10.81 10.46 28.45
C CYS A 165 9.91 11.63 28.02
N ARG A 166 9.47 11.66 26.76
CA ARG A 166 8.48 12.63 26.30
C ARG A 166 7.08 12.08 26.49
N ALA A 167 6.19 12.93 26.91
CA ALA A 167 4.77 12.62 26.93
C ALA A 167 4.20 12.59 25.50
N TYR A 168 3.15 11.82 25.31
CA TYR A 168 2.34 11.83 24.10
C TYR A 168 1.82 13.24 23.83
N ASP A 169 2.40 13.97 22.89
CA ASP A 169 2.08 15.35 22.63
C ASP A 169 1.06 15.53 21.48
N ILE A 170 0.57 16.77 21.34
CA ILE A 170 -0.43 17.12 20.32
C ILE A 170 0.14 16.95 18.91
N SER A 171 1.41 17.26 18.71
CA SER A 171 2.06 17.19 17.39
C SER A 171 2.15 15.75 16.91
N TYR A 172 2.64 14.85 17.76
CA TYR A 172 2.67 13.42 17.49
C TYR A 172 1.26 12.87 17.27
N SER A 173 0.29 13.26 18.11
CA SER A 173 -1.10 12.82 17.96
C SER A 173 -1.70 13.23 16.61
N ARG A 174 -1.42 14.44 16.14
CA ARG A 174 -1.87 14.92 14.83
C ARG A 174 -1.19 14.15 13.70
N TRP A 175 0.13 13.97 13.81
CA TRP A 175 0.92 13.24 12.82
C TRP A 175 0.42 11.81 12.61
N ILE A 176 0.23 11.06 13.70
CA ILE A 176 -0.34 9.71 13.64
C ILE A 176 -1.76 9.68 13.04
N LYS A 177 -2.58 10.67 13.36
CA LYS A 177 -3.92 10.78 12.74
C LYS A 177 -3.84 10.98 11.22
N GLN A 178 -2.88 11.76 10.73
CA GLN A 178 -2.68 11.92 9.28
C GLN A 178 -2.27 10.59 8.64
N ILE A 179 -1.38 9.82 9.28
CA ILE A 179 -1.02 8.48 8.79
C ILE A 179 -2.25 7.59 8.72
N MET A 180 -3.05 7.50 9.80
CA MET A 180 -4.25 6.65 9.80
C MET A 180 -5.26 7.05 8.73
N GLN A 181 -5.51 8.35 8.56
CA GLN A 181 -6.41 8.86 7.52
C GLN A 181 -5.86 8.61 6.12
N GLY A 182 -4.55 8.82 5.92
CA GLY A 182 -3.88 8.52 4.66
C GLY A 182 -3.95 7.02 4.31
N MET A 183 -3.69 6.15 5.28
CA MET A 183 -3.83 4.70 5.11
C MET A 183 -5.25 4.31 4.72
N GLU A 184 -6.25 4.77 5.45
CA GLU A 184 -7.66 4.48 5.15
C GLU A 184 -8.03 4.95 3.74
N ALA A 185 -7.65 6.16 3.36
CA ALA A 185 -7.93 6.71 2.04
C ALA A 185 -7.24 5.89 0.94
N PHE A 186 -5.97 5.54 1.13
CA PHE A 186 -5.20 4.72 0.19
C PHE A 186 -5.83 3.35 -0.03
N TYR A 187 -6.16 2.65 1.05
CA TYR A 187 -6.78 1.32 0.97
C TYR A 187 -8.19 1.37 0.38
N ARG A 188 -8.97 2.40 0.72
CA ARG A 188 -10.30 2.59 0.13
C ARG A 188 -10.20 2.80 -1.38
N GLN A 189 -9.25 3.61 -1.83
CA GLN A 189 -9.02 3.85 -3.25
C GLN A 189 -8.58 2.57 -3.98
N ALA A 190 -7.63 1.81 -3.42
CA ALA A 190 -7.18 0.53 -3.99
C ALA A 190 -8.35 -0.47 -4.08
N SER A 191 -9.21 -0.51 -3.07
CA SER A 191 -10.40 -1.36 -3.06
C SER A 191 -11.41 -0.97 -4.15
N LEU A 192 -11.66 0.33 -4.33
CA LEU A 192 -12.55 0.83 -5.39
C LEU A 192 -11.98 0.53 -6.77
N GLN A 193 -10.68 0.72 -6.98
CA GLN A 193 -10.04 0.39 -8.25
C GLN A 193 -10.21 -1.08 -8.60
N LYS A 194 -9.99 -1.99 -7.65
CA LYS A 194 -10.16 -3.42 -7.85
C LYS A 194 -11.62 -3.83 -8.14
N LEU A 195 -12.59 -3.14 -7.53
CA LEU A 195 -14.00 -3.34 -7.86
C LEU A 195 -14.30 -2.89 -9.29
N LEU A 196 -13.79 -1.73 -9.70
CA LEU A 196 -13.93 -1.23 -11.07
C LEU A 196 -13.29 -2.20 -12.07
N ASP A 197 -12.11 -2.73 -11.76
CA ASP A 197 -11.43 -3.71 -12.63
C ASP A 197 -12.25 -5.00 -12.77
N LYS A 198 -12.87 -5.47 -11.68
CA LYS A 198 -13.79 -6.62 -11.73
C LYS A 198 -15.02 -6.33 -12.58
N VAL A 199 -15.66 -5.17 -12.39
CA VAL A 199 -16.82 -4.76 -13.19
C VAL A 199 -16.44 -4.66 -14.67
N ASN A 200 -15.31 -4.03 -14.98
CA ASN A 200 -14.80 -3.91 -16.34
C ASN A 200 -14.47 -5.31 -16.93
N ALA A 201 -13.86 -6.20 -16.14
CA ALA A 201 -13.59 -7.56 -16.58
C ALA A 201 -14.87 -8.33 -16.93
N SER A 202 -15.91 -8.23 -16.11
CA SER A 202 -17.21 -8.86 -16.39
C SER A 202 -17.94 -8.24 -17.58
N GLN A 203 -17.67 -6.97 -17.89
CA GLN A 203 -18.23 -6.32 -19.07
C GLN A 203 -17.63 -6.77 -20.41
N ILE A 204 -16.41 -7.31 -20.41
CA ILE A 204 -15.67 -7.73 -21.61
C ILE A 204 -15.43 -9.24 -21.68
N ARG A 205 -15.71 -9.99 -20.63
CA ARG A 205 -15.56 -11.43 -20.59
C ARG A 205 -16.87 -12.13 -20.20
N ASP A 206 -17.02 -13.35 -20.67
CA ASP A 206 -18.09 -14.25 -20.28
C ASP A 206 -17.73 -14.91 -18.94
N ASP A 207 -18.63 -14.83 -17.95
CA ASP A 207 -18.36 -15.30 -16.59
C ASP A 207 -18.19 -16.82 -16.48
N LEU A 208 -18.76 -17.59 -17.40
CA LEU A 208 -18.67 -19.04 -17.42
C LEU A 208 -17.36 -19.54 -18.03
N THR A 209 -17.05 -19.04 -19.18
CA THR A 209 -15.95 -19.55 -20.02
C THR A 209 -14.66 -18.74 -19.88
N GLY A 210 -14.73 -17.53 -19.35
CA GLY A 210 -13.60 -16.61 -19.22
C GLY A 210 -13.10 -16.01 -20.54
N VAL A 211 -13.67 -16.43 -21.70
CA VAL A 211 -13.34 -15.82 -23.00
C VAL A 211 -13.99 -14.45 -23.15
N TYR A 212 -13.62 -13.71 -24.18
CA TYR A 212 -14.26 -12.43 -24.45
C TYR A 212 -15.75 -12.63 -24.79
N ASN A 213 -16.61 -11.89 -24.09
CA ASN A 213 -18.01 -11.77 -24.48
C ASN A 213 -18.14 -10.91 -25.75
N TYR A 214 -19.36 -10.66 -26.20
CA TYR A 214 -19.59 -9.87 -27.42
C TYR A 214 -18.89 -8.51 -27.40
N ASN A 215 -18.99 -7.78 -26.29
CA ASN A 215 -18.37 -6.46 -26.14
C ASN A 215 -16.84 -6.52 -26.17
N GLY A 216 -16.25 -7.46 -25.45
CA GLY A 216 -14.81 -7.68 -25.43
C GLY A 216 -14.27 -8.14 -26.78
N PHE A 217 -14.99 -9.04 -27.45
CA PHE A 217 -14.67 -9.48 -28.80
C PHE A 217 -14.67 -8.31 -29.80
N MET A 218 -15.74 -7.49 -29.81
CA MET A 218 -15.83 -6.36 -30.73
C MET A 218 -14.75 -5.30 -30.51
N ALA A 219 -14.41 -5.00 -29.24
CA ALA A 219 -13.32 -4.10 -28.92
C ALA A 219 -11.98 -4.64 -29.42
N ARG A 220 -11.68 -5.94 -29.15
CA ARG A 220 -10.43 -6.56 -29.54
C ARG A 220 -10.29 -6.74 -31.05
N CYS A 221 -11.38 -7.11 -31.74
CA CYS A 221 -11.41 -7.18 -33.20
C CYS A 221 -11.07 -5.84 -33.85
N ARG A 222 -11.61 -4.73 -33.31
CA ARG A 222 -11.33 -3.39 -33.83
C ARG A 222 -9.84 -3.07 -33.75
N ASP A 223 -9.21 -3.34 -32.60
CA ASP A 223 -7.77 -3.12 -32.40
C ASP A 223 -6.93 -3.97 -33.38
N MET A 224 -7.29 -5.25 -33.51
CA MET A 224 -6.60 -6.17 -34.41
C MET A 224 -6.77 -5.76 -35.88
N CYS A 225 -7.97 -5.31 -36.29
CA CYS A 225 -8.20 -4.81 -37.63
C CYS A 225 -7.35 -3.56 -37.92
N ASN A 226 -7.32 -2.61 -37.02
CA ASN A 226 -6.49 -1.42 -37.17
C ASN A 226 -5.00 -1.75 -37.30
N ASP A 227 -4.50 -2.67 -36.46
CA ASP A 227 -3.11 -3.13 -36.50
C ASP A 227 -2.80 -3.89 -37.81
N ALA A 228 -3.70 -4.74 -38.26
CA ALA A 228 -3.54 -5.49 -39.51
C ALA A 228 -3.49 -4.56 -40.71
N VAL A 229 -4.38 -3.55 -40.79
CA VAL A 229 -4.36 -2.53 -41.83
C VAL A 229 -3.05 -1.76 -41.84
N ALA A 230 -2.58 -1.32 -40.65
CA ALA A 230 -1.34 -0.57 -40.51
C ALA A 230 -0.09 -1.34 -40.99
N HIS A 231 -0.12 -2.69 -40.88
CA HIS A 231 1.00 -3.56 -41.20
C HIS A 231 0.79 -4.42 -42.46
N GLY A 232 -0.30 -4.18 -43.24
CA GLY A 232 -0.61 -4.94 -44.44
C GLY A 232 -0.85 -6.42 -44.21
N ARG A 233 -1.40 -6.79 -43.05
CA ARG A 233 -1.73 -8.18 -42.66
C ARG A 233 -3.22 -8.47 -42.87
N SER A 234 -3.54 -9.75 -43.13
CA SER A 234 -4.93 -10.23 -43.21
C SER A 234 -5.35 -10.77 -41.83
N ILE A 235 -6.66 -10.71 -41.55
CA ILE A 235 -7.31 -11.30 -40.40
C ILE A 235 -8.29 -12.35 -40.90
N GLU A 236 -8.31 -13.51 -40.25
CA GLU A 236 -9.30 -14.54 -40.49
C GLU A 236 -10.23 -14.63 -39.26
N LEU A 237 -11.54 -14.80 -39.55
CA LEU A 237 -12.56 -14.98 -38.53
C LEU A 237 -13.11 -16.39 -38.59
N LEU A 238 -13.03 -17.11 -37.47
CA LEU A 238 -13.59 -18.46 -37.32
C LEU A 238 -14.80 -18.39 -36.38
N ALA A 239 -15.95 -18.86 -36.83
CA ALA A 239 -17.13 -19.04 -35.99
C ALA A 239 -17.23 -20.52 -35.58
N ILE A 240 -17.39 -20.80 -34.28
CA ILE A 240 -17.54 -22.14 -33.72
C ILE A 240 -18.86 -22.18 -32.94
N ASP A 241 -19.64 -23.25 -33.15
CA ASP A 241 -20.90 -23.51 -32.44
C ASP A 241 -20.96 -24.96 -31.94
N ILE A 242 -21.54 -25.14 -30.76
CA ILE A 242 -21.72 -26.47 -30.15
C ILE A 242 -23.10 -27.00 -30.53
N LYS A 243 -23.11 -27.96 -31.44
CA LYS A 243 -24.35 -28.59 -31.91
C LYS A 243 -25.02 -29.39 -30.79
N GLY A 244 -26.28 -29.06 -30.51
CA GLY A 244 -27.08 -29.82 -29.54
C GLY A 244 -26.99 -29.32 -28.09
N LEU A 245 -26.28 -28.25 -27.79
CA LEU A 245 -26.19 -27.67 -26.44
C LEU A 245 -27.56 -27.30 -25.87
N GLY A 246 -28.48 -26.80 -26.70
CA GLY A 246 -29.85 -26.50 -26.29
C GLY A 246 -30.64 -27.75 -25.86
N GLN A 247 -30.38 -28.92 -26.46
CA GLN A 247 -31.01 -30.20 -26.07
C GLN A 247 -30.43 -30.73 -24.76
N ILE A 248 -29.12 -30.60 -24.56
CA ILE A 248 -28.44 -30.93 -23.30
C ILE A 248 -29.04 -30.11 -22.17
N ASN A 249 -29.13 -28.79 -22.36
CA ASN A 249 -29.71 -27.87 -21.38
C ASN A 249 -31.15 -28.20 -21.04
N ALA A 250 -31.97 -28.58 -22.04
CA ALA A 250 -33.36 -28.92 -21.84
C ALA A 250 -33.57 -30.29 -21.16
N SER A 251 -32.71 -31.27 -21.41
CA SER A 251 -32.84 -32.61 -20.89
C SER A 251 -32.11 -32.88 -19.57
N LEU A 252 -30.95 -32.27 -19.39
CA LEU A 252 -30.02 -32.52 -18.25
C LEU A 252 -29.84 -31.29 -17.35
N GLY A 253 -30.40 -30.17 -17.72
CA GLY A 253 -30.31 -28.92 -16.99
C GLY A 253 -29.09 -28.07 -17.38
N ARG A 254 -29.18 -26.76 -17.12
CA ARG A 254 -28.14 -25.76 -17.51
C ARG A 254 -26.76 -26.09 -16.94
N LYS A 255 -26.70 -26.60 -15.69
CA LYS A 255 -25.44 -26.92 -15.05
C LYS A 255 -24.60 -27.95 -15.82
N VAL A 256 -25.25 -28.95 -16.40
CA VAL A 256 -24.57 -29.94 -17.26
C VAL A 256 -24.17 -29.37 -18.61
N GLY A 257 -24.97 -28.45 -19.17
CA GLY A 257 -24.60 -27.76 -20.38
C GLY A 257 -23.48 -26.73 -20.21
N ASP A 258 -23.33 -26.17 -19.01
CA ASP A 258 -22.22 -25.29 -18.66
C ASP A 258 -20.88 -26.03 -18.50
N GLU A 259 -20.94 -27.34 -18.21
CA GLU A 259 -19.78 -28.24 -18.10
C GLU A 259 -19.40 -28.92 -19.43
N ALA A 260 -20.26 -28.84 -20.46
CA ALA A 260 -20.10 -29.47 -21.78
C ALA A 260 -19.23 -28.60 -22.71
#